data_f2fe86dbfd3dbdca52195f969feded40
#
_entry.id   f2fe86dbfd3dbdca52195f969feded40
#
_cell.length_a   1.000
_cell.length_b   1.000
_cell.length_c   1.000
_cell.angle_alpha   90.00
_cell.angle_beta   90.00
_cell.angle_gamma   90.00
#
_symmetry.space_group_name_H-M   'P 1'
#
loop_
_entity.id
_entity.type
_entity.pdbx_description
1 polymer ?
#
loop_
_entity_poly.entity_id
_entity_poly.type
_entity_poly.pdbx_seq_one_letter_code
_entity_poly.pdbx_strand_id
1 'polypeptide(L)'
;MTTKKSLPDRIDNVLAQLWQKNLPTIRERLDLLDRFGSAAVSGSLEEHTRIEALNIAHKLAGSLGMYGYQQGTEVASKMERILKSPTPETLATLHTLATDLRKSLAAGL
;
A
#
# COMPACT_ATOMS: atom_id res chain seq x y z
N MET A 1 -34.88 5.21 -10.56
CA MET A 1 -33.99 5.79 -9.57
C MET A 1 -33.27 4.75 -8.74
N THR A 2 -33.99 3.84 -8.17
CA THR A 2 -33.43 2.78 -7.34
C THR A 2 -32.49 1.86 -8.10
N THR A 3 -32.76 1.59 -9.39
CA THR A 3 -31.94 0.71 -10.21
C THR A 3 -30.52 1.25 -10.41
N LYS A 4 -30.38 2.56 -10.56
CA LYS A 4 -29.07 3.19 -10.73
C LYS A 4 -28.24 3.10 -9.46
N LYS A 5 -28.87 3.12 -8.29
CA LYS A 5 -28.19 3.03 -7.02
C LYS A 5 -27.88 1.59 -6.63
N SER A 6 -28.72 0.63 -7.02
CA SER A 6 -28.54 -0.74 -6.57
C SER A 6 -27.29 -1.40 -7.12
N LEU A 7 -26.89 -1.10 -8.37
CA LEU A 7 -25.66 -1.66 -8.95
C LEU A 7 -24.38 -1.14 -8.27
N PRO A 8 -24.19 0.21 -8.15
CA PRO A 8 -23.04 0.70 -7.39
C PRO A 8 -23.05 0.24 -5.94
N ASP A 9 -24.21 0.21 -5.28
CA ASP A 9 -24.32 -0.24 -3.90
C ASP A 9 -23.90 -1.70 -3.75
N ARG A 10 -24.26 -2.56 -4.70
CA ARG A 10 -23.87 -3.96 -4.70
C ARG A 10 -22.37 -4.13 -4.88
N ILE A 11 -21.78 -3.38 -5.81
CA ILE A 11 -20.33 -3.40 -6.06
C ILE A 11 -19.61 -2.90 -4.81
N ASP A 12 -20.07 -1.82 -4.21
CA ASP A 12 -19.49 -1.28 -3.00
C ASP A 12 -19.56 -2.29 -1.85
N ASN A 13 -20.67 -3.01 -1.71
CA ASN A 13 -20.82 -4.04 -0.68
C ASN A 13 -19.84 -5.20 -0.89
N VAL A 14 -19.69 -5.66 -2.14
CA VAL A 14 -18.75 -6.73 -2.46
C VAL A 14 -17.33 -6.28 -2.17
N LEU A 15 -16.97 -5.07 -2.59
CA LEU A 15 -15.62 -4.53 -2.34
C LEU A 15 -15.38 -4.33 -0.85
N ALA A 16 -16.38 -3.86 -0.10
CA ALA A 16 -16.25 -3.70 1.35
C ALA A 16 -16.05 -5.05 2.04
N GLN A 17 -16.73 -6.09 1.61
CA GLN A 17 -16.56 -7.43 2.15
C GLN A 17 -15.18 -7.99 1.83
N LEU A 18 -14.70 -7.80 0.59
CA LEU A 18 -13.37 -8.22 0.18
C LEU A 18 -12.29 -7.47 0.96
N TRP A 19 -12.49 -6.17 1.17
CA TRP A 19 -11.58 -5.36 1.98
C TRP A 19 -11.49 -5.92 3.40
N GLN A 20 -12.63 -6.18 4.04
CA GLN A 20 -12.66 -6.73 5.39
C GLN A 20 -11.99 -8.11 5.46
N LYS A 21 -12.23 -8.94 4.46
CA LYS A 21 -11.61 -10.26 4.38
C LYS A 21 -10.10 -10.17 4.26
N ASN A 22 -9.60 -9.21 3.50
CA ASN A 22 -8.18 -9.05 3.23
C ASN A 22 -7.48 -8.12 4.23
N LEU A 23 -8.23 -7.48 5.12
CA LEU A 23 -7.70 -6.49 6.04
C LEU A 23 -6.52 -7.00 6.90
N PRO A 24 -6.56 -8.21 7.46
CA PRO A 24 -5.40 -8.71 8.20
C PRO A 24 -4.12 -8.77 7.35
N THR A 25 -4.24 -9.19 6.09
CA THR A 25 -3.11 -9.23 5.16
C THR A 25 -2.63 -7.82 4.81
N ILE A 26 -3.55 -6.87 4.60
CA ILE A 26 -3.21 -5.48 4.34
C ILE A 26 -2.44 -4.89 5.52
N ARG A 27 -2.92 -5.11 6.74
CA ARG A 27 -2.25 -4.62 7.96
C ARG A 27 -0.85 -5.22 8.10
N GLU A 28 -0.70 -6.51 7.83
CA GLU A 28 0.60 -7.17 7.87
C GLU A 28 1.57 -6.55 6.87
N ARG A 29 1.09 -6.30 5.65
CA ARG A 29 1.91 -5.68 4.60
C ARG A 29 2.34 -4.26 4.98
N LEU A 30 1.43 -3.49 5.58
CA LEU A 30 1.76 -2.14 6.05
C LEU A 30 2.82 -2.18 7.17
N ASP A 31 2.69 -3.12 8.09
CA ASP A 31 3.68 -3.29 9.16
C ASP A 31 5.06 -3.65 8.59
N LEU A 32 5.11 -4.52 7.58
CA LEU A 32 6.35 -4.88 6.91
C LEU A 32 6.97 -3.68 6.20
N LEU A 33 6.16 -2.87 5.50
CA LEU A 33 6.65 -1.67 4.83
C LEU A 33 7.17 -0.64 5.84
N ASP A 34 6.54 -0.51 6.99
CA ASP A 34 7.04 0.36 8.07
C ASP A 34 8.42 -0.08 8.53
N ARG A 35 8.61 -1.39 8.74
CA ARG A 35 9.91 -1.94 9.14
C ARG A 35 10.96 -1.75 8.05
N PHE A 36 10.60 -1.98 6.81
CA PHE A 36 11.50 -1.82 5.67
C PHE A 36 11.90 -0.36 5.50
N GLY A 37 10.95 0.56 5.69
CA GLY A 37 11.24 1.99 5.65
C GLY A 37 12.22 2.41 6.73
N SER A 38 12.05 1.90 7.94
CA SER A 38 12.98 2.17 9.04
C SER A 38 14.36 1.60 8.78
N ALA A 39 14.44 0.38 8.23
CA ALA A 39 15.71 -0.23 7.86
C ALA A 39 16.41 0.57 6.76
N ALA A 40 15.67 1.10 5.80
CA ALA A 40 16.22 1.92 4.72
C ALA A 40 16.84 3.21 5.26
N VAL A 41 16.18 3.87 6.20
CA VAL A 41 16.69 5.10 6.84
C VAL A 41 17.98 4.83 7.59
N SER A 42 18.06 3.70 8.29
CA SER A 42 19.26 3.34 9.06
C SER A 42 20.36 2.70 8.20
N GLY A 43 20.12 2.51 6.90
CA GLY A 43 21.10 1.92 5.99
C GLY A 43 21.25 0.41 6.13
N SER A 44 20.30 -0.26 6.79
CA SER A 44 20.36 -1.69 7.06
C SER A 44 19.41 -2.53 6.19
N LEU A 45 18.88 -1.96 5.12
CA LEU A 45 17.98 -2.68 4.21
C LEU A 45 18.76 -3.67 3.34
N GLU A 46 18.55 -4.96 3.59
CA GLU A 46 19.20 -6.02 2.83
C GLU A 46 18.52 -6.22 1.47
N GLU A 47 19.26 -6.81 0.51
CA GLU A 47 18.80 -6.96 -0.86
C GLU A 47 17.53 -7.83 -0.96
N HIS A 48 17.49 -8.98 -0.28
CA HIS A 48 16.30 -9.83 -0.33
C HIS A 48 15.09 -9.14 0.33
N THR A 49 15.33 -8.33 1.34
CA THR A 49 14.29 -7.54 2.01
C THR A 49 13.78 -6.44 1.08
N ARG A 50 14.68 -5.82 0.32
CA ARG A 50 14.29 -4.83 -0.68
C ARG A 50 13.37 -5.43 -1.73
N ILE A 51 13.69 -6.63 -2.22
CA ILE A 51 12.86 -7.34 -3.21
C ILE A 51 11.50 -7.70 -2.62
N GLU A 52 11.47 -8.14 -1.37
CA GLU A 52 10.21 -8.43 -0.67
C GLU A 52 9.34 -7.17 -0.55
N ALA A 53 9.94 -6.05 -0.15
CA ALA A 53 9.25 -4.77 -0.07
C ALA A 53 8.72 -4.32 -1.44
N LEU A 54 9.52 -4.52 -2.49
CA LEU A 54 9.12 -4.21 -3.87
C LEU A 54 7.86 -4.99 -4.25
N ASN A 55 7.83 -6.29 -3.97
CA ASN A 55 6.68 -7.12 -4.29
C ASN A 55 5.43 -6.69 -3.52
N ILE A 56 5.58 -6.31 -2.25
CA ILE A 56 4.48 -5.82 -1.43
C ILE A 56 3.94 -4.50 -2.01
N ALA A 57 4.82 -3.55 -2.31
CA ALA A 57 4.43 -2.26 -2.88
C ALA A 57 3.73 -2.44 -4.22
N HIS A 58 4.23 -3.34 -5.06
CA HIS A 58 3.62 -3.65 -6.35
C HIS A 58 2.19 -4.18 -6.19
N LYS A 59 1.99 -5.12 -5.29
CA LYS A 59 0.66 -5.69 -5.03
C LYS A 59 -0.31 -4.64 -4.51
N LEU A 60 0.14 -3.79 -3.59
CA LEU A 60 -0.70 -2.72 -3.06
C LEU A 60 -1.03 -1.68 -4.14
N ALA A 61 -0.06 -1.31 -4.96
CA ALA A 61 -0.30 -0.39 -6.07
C ALA A 61 -1.35 -0.92 -7.04
N GLY A 62 -1.36 -2.25 -7.25
CA GLY A 62 -2.33 -2.87 -8.14
C GLY A 62 -3.73 -3.05 -7.56
N SER A 63 -3.86 -3.08 -6.24
CA SER A 63 -5.14 -3.43 -5.59
C SER A 63 -5.85 -2.29 -4.89
N LEU A 64 -5.12 -1.33 -4.31
CA LEU A 64 -5.74 -0.31 -3.47
C LEU A 64 -6.72 0.59 -4.22
N GLY A 65 -6.43 0.91 -5.48
CA GLY A 65 -7.33 1.73 -6.31
C GLY A 65 -8.67 1.06 -6.53
N MET A 66 -8.68 -0.28 -6.62
CA MET A 66 -9.91 -1.05 -6.78
C MET A 66 -10.87 -0.86 -5.59
N TYR A 67 -10.32 -0.68 -4.39
CA TYR A 67 -11.11 -0.44 -3.18
C TYR A 67 -11.44 1.03 -2.95
N GLY A 68 -11.06 1.92 -3.88
CA GLY A 68 -11.31 3.34 -3.77
C GLY A 68 -10.21 4.15 -3.10
N TYR A 69 -9.08 3.54 -2.78
CA TYR A 69 -7.94 4.21 -2.16
C TYR A 69 -6.95 4.69 -3.21
N GLN A 70 -7.36 5.70 -3.99
CA GLN A 70 -6.55 6.20 -5.10
C GLN A 70 -5.22 6.78 -4.63
N GLN A 71 -5.23 7.55 -3.55
CA GLN A 71 -4.02 8.10 -2.97
C GLN A 71 -3.08 6.99 -2.48
N GLY A 72 -3.65 5.93 -1.89
CA GLY A 72 -2.88 4.77 -1.47
C GLY A 72 -2.16 4.09 -2.63
N THR A 73 -2.85 3.93 -3.76
CA THR A 73 -2.24 3.39 -4.98
C THR A 73 -1.08 4.26 -5.46
N GLU A 74 -1.24 5.58 -5.44
CA GLU A 74 -0.19 6.51 -5.87
C GLU A 74 1.04 6.42 -4.98
N VAL A 75 0.85 6.38 -3.66
CA VAL A 75 1.96 6.25 -2.71
C VAL A 75 2.67 4.92 -2.88
N ALA A 76 1.92 3.82 -2.98
CA ALA A 76 2.49 2.49 -3.19
C ALA A 76 3.27 2.42 -4.50
N SER A 77 2.80 3.07 -5.56
CA SER A 77 3.51 3.14 -6.84
C SER A 77 4.83 3.90 -6.73
N LYS A 78 4.86 4.97 -5.94
CA LYS A 78 6.11 5.70 -5.68
C LYS A 78 7.12 4.81 -4.95
N MET A 79 6.65 4.07 -3.94
CA MET A 79 7.49 3.14 -3.19
C MET A 79 8.05 2.05 -4.12
N GLU A 80 7.21 1.52 -5.00
CA GLU A 80 7.62 0.52 -5.98
C GLU A 80 8.75 1.04 -6.87
N ARG A 81 8.61 2.25 -7.39
CA ARG A 81 9.65 2.85 -8.25
C ARG A 81 10.96 3.03 -7.52
N ILE A 82 10.91 3.50 -6.28
CA ILE A 82 12.10 3.68 -5.44
C ILE A 82 12.78 2.32 -5.22
N LEU A 83 12.00 1.30 -4.89
CA LEU A 83 12.53 -0.02 -4.58
C LEU A 83 13.10 -0.73 -5.81
N LYS A 84 12.61 -0.41 -7.01
CA LYS A 84 13.18 -0.94 -8.26
C LYS A 84 14.54 -0.37 -8.58
N SER A 85 14.75 0.92 -8.34
CA SER A 85 15.99 1.62 -8.68
C SER A 85 16.38 2.55 -7.53
N PRO A 86 16.82 1.96 -6.40
CA PRO A 86 17.07 2.74 -5.19
C PRO A 86 18.33 3.58 -5.29
N THR A 87 18.27 4.78 -4.72
CA THR A 87 19.42 5.62 -4.42
C THR A 87 19.40 5.91 -2.93
N PRO A 88 20.53 6.33 -2.33
CA PRO A 88 20.51 6.70 -0.91
C PRO A 88 19.48 7.76 -0.58
N GLU A 89 19.31 8.74 -1.46
CA GLU A 89 18.34 9.83 -1.29
C GLU A 89 16.91 9.32 -1.32
N THR A 90 16.57 8.44 -2.28
CA THR A 90 15.21 7.92 -2.41
C THR A 90 14.89 6.92 -1.33
N LEU A 91 15.85 6.08 -0.93
CA LEU A 91 15.64 5.15 0.17
C LEU A 91 15.30 5.87 1.49
N ALA A 92 15.90 7.05 1.70
CA ALA A 92 15.62 7.84 2.89
C ALA A 92 14.16 8.31 2.97
N THR A 93 13.43 8.34 1.84
CA THR A 93 12.01 8.75 1.80
C THR A 93 11.04 7.61 2.07
N LEU A 94 11.48 6.36 2.07
CA LEU A 94 10.59 5.20 2.22
C LEU A 94 9.80 5.22 3.53
N HIS A 95 10.45 5.63 4.61
CA HIS A 95 9.78 5.72 5.91
C HIS A 95 8.60 6.69 5.87
N THR A 96 8.81 7.87 5.30
CA THR A 96 7.76 8.87 5.13
C THR A 96 6.63 8.36 4.24
N LEU A 97 6.98 7.70 3.13
CA LEU A 97 5.99 7.13 2.22
C LEU A 97 5.18 6.02 2.88
N ALA A 98 5.80 5.18 3.70
CA ALA A 98 5.08 4.15 4.45
C ALA A 98 4.06 4.79 5.41
N THR A 99 4.44 5.88 6.07
CA THR A 99 3.54 6.64 6.93
C THR A 99 2.39 7.24 6.12
N ASP A 100 2.69 7.84 4.98
CA ASP A 100 1.69 8.44 4.09
C ASP A 100 0.72 7.38 3.56
N LEU A 101 1.23 6.20 3.22
CA LEU A 101 0.41 5.08 2.77
C LEU A 101 -0.60 4.69 3.85
N ARG A 102 -0.15 4.51 5.08
CA ARG A 102 -1.02 4.16 6.20
C ARG A 102 -2.07 5.24 6.44
N LYS A 103 -1.70 6.51 6.37
CA LYS A 103 -2.63 7.63 6.50
C LYS A 103 -3.69 7.62 5.40
N SER A 104 -3.31 7.30 4.17
CA SER A 104 -4.24 7.25 3.04
C SER A 104 -5.28 6.15 3.19
N LEU A 105 -5.02 5.14 4.01
CA LEU A 105 -5.91 4.00 4.24
C LEU A 105 -6.63 4.08 5.59
N ALA A 106 -6.38 5.11 6.37
CA ALA A 106 -6.81 5.17 7.77
C ALA A 106 -8.30 4.95 7.96
N ALA A 107 -9.14 5.43 7.03
CA ALA A 107 -10.59 5.27 7.11
C ALA A 107 -11.02 3.79 7.02
N GLY A 108 -10.21 2.92 6.41
CA GLY A 108 -10.52 1.50 6.23
C GLY A 108 -9.77 0.58 7.19
N LEU A 109 -8.85 1.10 7.95
CA LEU A 109 -8.09 0.31 8.89
C LEU A 109 -8.77 0.30 10.27
#